data_14c2d02aa412de2bba5d3dbdbc96ae88
#
_entry.id   14c2d02aa412de2bba5d3dbdbc96ae88
#
_cell.length_a   1.000
_cell.length_b   1.000
_cell.length_c   1.000
_cell.angle_alpha   90.00
_cell.angle_beta   90.00
_cell.angle_gamma   90.00
#
_symmetry.space_group_name_H-M   'P 1'
#
loop_
_entity.id
_entity.type
_entity.pdbx_description
1 polymer ?
#
loop_
_entity_poly.entity_id
_entity_poly.type
_entity_poly.pdbx_seq_one_letter_code
_entity_poly.pdbx_strand_id
1 'polypeptide(L)'
;MEPVMLQVWQRAFRRLHRTLILPKRFDSGCAEQAAVPASAPSYGSKPVLLVSRLYQPSNLRDVALDSRLPGEMSCKSQRLMQQAGLIHPSSPGCYYYLPATVRSMEKLVRVIDQEMQGIGGQKLDMPSLCSADLWKTSERWDLMGKELFRLKDRHGADYCLGPTHEEAVTTLVAHQATLSYRQLPLLLYQITRKFRDEPKPKFGLLRGREFYMKDMYSFDVSEEAAHQTYESVCQAYTRLFARLGLRCVQVQADTGNIGGKLSHEFQLPADIGEDRLLVCGSCSFSANVETMSSDQSNCPQCETGKLVESKGIEVGHTFYLGKKYSHIFKATFSNAQNKPAVADMGCYGLGVTRILAAAVEVMSTEEGIRWPGLIAPYQVCVLPPKKGSKVDEATLLAEELVQALGETLPHLRGEVVLDDRTQMTIGKRLKDASKLGYPYVIVVGQGALEETPRFEVICQQTGETVFLSRDGLLDLLGRVETI
;
A
#
# COMPACT_ATOMS: atom_id res chain seq x y z
N MET A 1 -50.90 -2.40 18.30
CA MET A 1 -51.00 -1.21 17.42
C MET A 1 -50.09 -1.44 16.21
N GLU A 2 -50.53 -2.27 15.33
CA GLU A 2 -50.06 -2.50 13.96
C GLU A 2 -51.27 -2.99 13.20
N PRO A 3 -51.75 -2.38 12.18
CA PRO A 3 -51.38 -2.55 10.78
C PRO A 3 -51.66 -1.35 9.85
N VAL A 4 -51.45 -0.12 10.27
CA VAL A 4 -51.82 1.07 9.46
C VAL A 4 -50.61 1.59 8.62
N MET A 5 -49.39 1.28 8.98
CA MET A 5 -48.20 1.75 8.28
C MET A 5 -47.87 1.01 6.97
N LEU A 6 -48.32 -0.23 6.80
CA LEU A 6 -48.03 -1.03 5.59
C LEU A 6 -48.87 -0.61 4.37
N GLN A 7 -50.04 0.01 4.57
CA GLN A 7 -50.92 0.44 3.46
C GLN A 7 -50.50 1.79 2.86
N VAL A 8 -49.76 2.62 3.56
CA VAL A 8 -49.30 3.92 3.07
C VAL A 8 -48.14 3.75 2.08
N TRP A 9 -47.24 2.75 2.32
CA TRP A 9 -46.13 2.45 1.41
C TRP A 9 -46.52 1.81 0.08
N GLN A 10 -47.59 1.03 0.07
CA GLN A 10 -48.06 0.40 -1.18
C GLN A 10 -48.79 1.37 -2.11
N ARG A 11 -49.31 2.50 -1.63
CA ARG A 11 -49.95 3.53 -2.47
C ARG A 11 -48.93 4.52 -3.09
N ALA A 12 -47.76 4.70 -2.49
CA ALA A 12 -46.72 5.56 -3.05
C ALA A 12 -46.00 4.88 -4.24
N PHE A 13 -45.88 3.55 -4.25
CA PHE A 13 -45.19 2.81 -5.32
C PHE A 13 -46.01 2.67 -6.60
N ARG A 14 -47.34 2.85 -6.57
CA ARG A 14 -48.22 2.75 -7.77
C ARG A 14 -48.41 4.08 -8.54
N ARG A 15 -47.87 5.20 -8.06
CA ARG A 15 -47.96 6.50 -8.74
C ARG A 15 -46.75 6.89 -9.59
N LEU A 16 -45.65 6.14 -9.54
CA LEU A 16 -44.40 6.42 -10.29
C LEU A 16 -44.29 5.68 -11.63
N HIS A 17 -45.32 4.91 -12.04
CA HIS A 17 -45.30 4.11 -13.28
C HIS A 17 -46.18 4.64 -14.41
N ARG A 18 -46.55 5.90 -14.42
CA ARG A 18 -47.30 6.50 -15.54
C ARG A 18 -46.74 7.88 -15.88
N THR A 19 -45.65 7.94 -16.60
CA THR A 19 -45.32 9.02 -17.55
C THR A 19 -43.97 8.69 -18.21
N LEU A 20 -44.01 7.80 -19.18
CA LEU A 20 -42.97 7.71 -20.22
C LEU A 20 -43.71 7.77 -21.55
N ILE A 21 -43.68 8.96 -22.15
CA ILE A 21 -44.15 9.26 -23.49
C ILE A 21 -43.17 8.67 -24.49
N LEU A 22 -43.61 7.71 -25.30
CA LEU A 22 -42.90 7.19 -26.45
C LEU A 22 -42.95 8.20 -27.62
N PRO A 23 -41.85 8.51 -28.31
CA PRO A 23 -41.94 9.25 -29.58
C PRO A 23 -42.31 8.33 -30.74
N LYS A 24 -43.08 8.93 -31.66
CA LYS A 24 -43.72 8.33 -32.84
C LYS A 24 -42.69 7.76 -33.83
N ARG A 25 -43.09 6.67 -34.48
CA ARG A 25 -42.47 6.05 -35.65
C ARG A 25 -42.22 7.03 -36.79
N PHE A 26 -41.05 6.97 -37.39
CA PHE A 26 -40.83 7.33 -38.80
C PHE A 26 -40.54 6.04 -39.57
N ASP A 27 -41.35 5.80 -40.59
CA ASP A 27 -41.17 4.78 -41.63
C ASP A 27 -40.21 5.32 -42.69
N SER A 28 -39.24 4.55 -43.13
CA SER A 28 -39.04 4.12 -44.49
C SER A 28 -37.57 3.70 -44.77
N GLY A 29 -37.39 2.44 -45.05
CA GLY A 29 -36.59 1.95 -46.18
C GLY A 29 -35.07 1.97 -46.08
N CYS A 30 -34.52 0.85 -45.72
CA CYS A 30 -33.54 0.06 -46.44
C CYS A 30 -33.05 -1.08 -45.57
N ALA A 31 -33.34 -2.29 -45.95
CA ALA A 31 -32.86 -3.50 -45.29
C ALA A 31 -31.43 -3.79 -45.73
N GLU A 32 -30.47 -3.50 -44.88
CA GLU A 32 -29.18 -4.15 -44.86
C GLU A 32 -29.07 -4.97 -43.58
N GLN A 33 -29.00 -6.29 -43.78
CA GLN A 33 -28.86 -7.26 -42.69
C GLN A 33 -27.50 -7.05 -42.01
N ALA A 34 -27.44 -6.20 -40.96
CA ALA A 34 -26.34 -6.16 -40.07
C ALA A 34 -26.40 -7.44 -39.21
N ALA A 35 -25.41 -8.31 -39.36
CA ALA A 35 -25.22 -9.50 -38.53
C ALA A 35 -25.24 -9.08 -37.05
N VAL A 36 -26.12 -9.71 -36.29
CA VAL A 36 -26.18 -9.61 -34.83
C VAL A 36 -24.81 -10.03 -34.30
N PRO A 37 -24.06 -9.19 -33.57
CA PRO A 37 -22.80 -9.62 -32.98
C PRO A 37 -23.13 -10.74 -32.00
N ALA A 38 -22.34 -11.82 -32.10
CA ALA A 38 -22.40 -12.98 -31.23
C ALA A 38 -22.48 -12.55 -29.77
N SER A 39 -23.35 -13.26 -29.03
CA SER A 39 -23.61 -13.15 -27.60
C SER A 39 -22.44 -12.57 -26.80
N ALA A 40 -22.75 -11.57 -25.96
CA ALA A 40 -21.82 -11.09 -24.92
C ALA A 40 -21.20 -12.32 -24.21
N PRO A 41 -19.88 -12.34 -24.01
CA PRO A 41 -19.26 -13.47 -23.33
C PRO A 41 -19.95 -13.64 -21.96
N SER A 42 -20.50 -14.84 -21.74
CA SER A 42 -20.94 -15.26 -20.43
C SER A 42 -19.80 -14.96 -19.44
N TYR A 43 -20.09 -14.37 -18.30
CA TYR A 43 -19.15 -14.22 -17.18
C TYR A 43 -18.77 -15.61 -16.62
N GLY A 44 -18.27 -16.50 -17.49
CA GLY A 44 -17.73 -17.79 -17.16
C GLY A 44 -16.23 -17.65 -16.96
N SER A 45 -15.71 -18.20 -15.87
CA SER A 45 -14.33 -18.37 -15.42
C SER A 45 -13.34 -17.30 -15.91
N LYS A 46 -12.80 -16.50 -15.00
CA LYS A 46 -11.74 -15.53 -15.34
C LYS A 46 -10.65 -16.27 -16.13
N PRO A 47 -10.14 -15.69 -17.24
CA PRO A 47 -9.12 -16.35 -18.03
C PRO A 47 -7.89 -16.65 -17.18
N VAL A 48 -7.26 -17.79 -17.45
CA VAL A 48 -5.96 -18.14 -16.84
C VAL A 48 -4.96 -17.04 -17.12
N LEU A 49 -4.28 -16.58 -16.08
CA LEU A 49 -3.25 -15.56 -16.18
C LEU A 49 -1.96 -16.21 -16.73
N LEU A 50 -1.53 -15.78 -17.90
CA LEU A 50 -0.34 -16.28 -18.58
C LEU A 50 0.84 -15.34 -18.38
N VAL A 51 2.00 -15.87 -17.96
CA VAL A 51 3.21 -15.08 -17.76
C VAL A 51 3.63 -14.35 -19.03
N SER A 52 3.49 -14.97 -20.20
CA SER A 52 3.81 -14.34 -21.50
C SER A 52 2.98 -13.12 -21.83
N ARG A 53 1.81 -12.96 -21.21
CA ARG A 53 0.88 -11.83 -21.40
C ARG A 53 0.97 -10.77 -20.32
N LEU A 54 1.71 -11.01 -19.24
CA LEU A 54 1.97 -10.01 -18.23
C LEU A 54 2.92 -8.96 -18.77
N TYR A 55 2.55 -7.69 -18.65
CA TYR A 55 3.48 -6.60 -18.94
C TYR A 55 4.52 -6.52 -17.83
N GLN A 56 5.60 -7.25 -18.02
CA GLN A 56 6.69 -7.38 -17.08
C GLN A 56 8.00 -7.31 -17.86
N PRO A 57 8.53 -6.12 -18.12
CA PRO A 57 9.74 -5.91 -18.90
C PRO A 57 11.01 -6.32 -18.12
N SER A 58 11.16 -7.61 -17.82
CA SER A 58 12.32 -8.19 -17.12
C SER A 58 13.59 -8.24 -17.99
N ASN A 59 13.46 -7.98 -19.28
CA ASN A 59 14.55 -7.84 -20.24
C ASN A 59 14.82 -6.36 -20.59
N LEU A 60 14.60 -5.46 -19.67
CA LEU A 60 15.33 -4.22 -19.77
C LEU A 60 16.79 -4.67 -19.84
N ARG A 61 17.36 -4.67 -21.09
CA ARG A 61 18.79 -4.79 -21.34
C ARG A 61 19.43 -4.04 -20.21
N ASP A 62 20.40 -4.65 -19.57
CA ASP A 62 21.08 -4.00 -18.47
C ASP A 62 20.94 -2.49 -18.67
N VAL A 63 19.91 -1.91 -18.04
CA VAL A 63 19.99 -0.50 -17.81
C VAL A 63 21.17 -0.48 -16.88
N ALA A 64 22.32 -0.61 -17.52
CA ALA A 64 23.59 -0.19 -17.02
C ALA A 64 23.19 1.09 -16.35
N LEU A 65 23.04 1.04 -15.04
CA LEU A 65 22.70 2.13 -14.17
C LEU A 65 22.85 3.38 -14.97
N ASP A 66 21.72 3.91 -15.51
CA ASP A 66 21.86 4.80 -16.66
C ASP A 66 22.76 5.90 -16.14
N SER A 67 24.00 5.94 -16.61
CA SER A 67 25.01 6.94 -16.30
C SER A 67 24.51 8.37 -16.54
N ARG A 68 23.24 8.52 -16.92
CA ARG A 68 22.48 9.73 -17.11
C ARG A 68 21.84 10.31 -15.84
N LEU A 69 21.83 9.57 -14.73
CA LEU A 69 21.50 10.13 -13.41
C LEU A 69 22.76 10.09 -12.53
N PRO A 70 23.74 10.98 -12.77
CA PRO A 70 24.96 11.02 -11.97
C PRO A 70 24.59 11.41 -10.53
N GLY A 71 24.77 10.48 -9.60
CA GLY A 71 24.65 10.70 -8.17
C GLY A 71 23.51 10.02 -7.44
N GLU A 72 22.64 9.24 -8.08
CA GLU A 72 21.66 8.41 -7.38
C GLU A 72 22.34 7.17 -6.81
N MET A 73 22.44 7.08 -5.49
CA MET A 73 22.95 5.87 -4.81
C MET A 73 21.91 4.76 -4.96
N SER A 74 22.34 3.59 -5.45
CA SER A 74 21.50 2.41 -5.62
C SER A 74 21.45 1.57 -4.34
N CYS A 75 20.29 0.94 -4.06
CA CYS A 75 20.11 -0.06 -3.01
C CYS A 75 19.62 -1.39 -3.59
N LYS A 76 19.56 -2.43 -2.77
CA LYS A 76 19.13 -3.77 -3.19
C LYS A 76 17.70 -3.75 -3.73
N SER A 77 16.77 -3.14 -3.01
CA SER A 77 15.35 -3.05 -3.43
C SER A 77 15.19 -2.34 -4.75
N GLN A 78 15.86 -1.21 -4.99
CA GLN A 78 15.81 -0.49 -6.26
C GLN A 78 16.29 -1.38 -7.40
N ARG A 79 17.46 -2.01 -7.25
CA ARG A 79 18.05 -2.92 -8.25
C ARG A 79 17.12 -4.09 -8.57
N LEU A 80 16.63 -4.79 -7.54
CA LEU A 80 15.74 -5.94 -7.71
C LEU A 80 14.41 -5.55 -8.36
N MET A 81 13.79 -4.46 -7.93
CA MET A 81 12.51 -4.01 -8.48
C MET A 81 12.63 -3.58 -9.94
N GLN A 82 13.74 -2.94 -10.34
CA GLN A 82 14.00 -2.60 -11.74
C GLN A 82 14.26 -3.86 -12.58
N GLN A 83 15.11 -4.78 -12.10
CA GLN A 83 15.41 -6.03 -12.81
C GLN A 83 14.19 -6.96 -12.94
N ALA A 84 13.27 -6.92 -11.99
CA ALA A 84 12.04 -7.69 -12.04
C ALA A 84 10.94 -7.03 -12.89
N GLY A 85 11.18 -5.84 -13.46
CA GLY A 85 10.16 -5.11 -14.21
C GLY A 85 8.99 -4.65 -13.34
N LEU A 86 9.28 -4.20 -12.14
CA LEU A 86 8.31 -3.68 -11.17
C LEU A 86 8.21 -2.16 -11.21
N ILE A 87 9.34 -1.48 -11.33
CA ILE A 87 9.43 -0.02 -11.45
C ILE A 87 10.34 0.37 -12.62
N HIS A 88 10.09 1.54 -13.17
CA HIS A 88 10.96 2.14 -14.19
C HIS A 88 11.17 3.63 -13.86
N PRO A 89 12.40 4.16 -13.87
CA PRO A 89 12.65 5.56 -13.64
C PRO A 89 12.02 6.44 -14.73
N SER A 90 11.39 7.55 -14.32
CA SER A 90 10.84 8.57 -15.21
C SER A 90 11.71 9.82 -15.21
N SER A 91 12.01 10.31 -14.03
CA SER A 91 12.91 11.44 -13.78
C SER A 91 13.52 11.27 -12.38
N PRO A 92 14.52 12.08 -11.96
CA PRO A 92 15.11 11.94 -10.64
C PRO A 92 14.06 11.94 -9.53
N GLY A 93 14.00 10.84 -8.75
CA GLY A 93 13.04 10.64 -7.66
C GLY A 93 11.59 10.38 -8.08
N CYS A 94 11.31 10.15 -9.37
CA CYS A 94 9.99 9.83 -9.90
C CYS A 94 10.02 8.52 -10.70
N TYR A 95 9.05 7.64 -10.47
CA TYR A 95 9.01 6.29 -11.03
C TYR A 95 7.67 5.96 -11.65
N TYR A 96 7.69 5.20 -12.75
CA TYR A 96 6.53 4.44 -13.19
C TYR A 96 6.38 3.20 -12.28
N TYR A 97 5.18 2.97 -11.78
CA TYR A 97 4.79 1.74 -11.10
C TYR A 97 4.18 0.80 -12.12
N LEU A 98 4.84 -0.33 -12.41
CA LEU A 98 4.38 -1.27 -13.41
C LEU A 98 3.29 -2.20 -12.84
N PRO A 99 2.53 -2.96 -13.65
CA PRO A 99 1.31 -3.63 -13.22
C PRO A 99 1.46 -4.49 -11.96
N ALA A 100 2.54 -5.25 -11.83
CA ALA A 100 2.78 -6.08 -10.65
C ALA A 100 3.00 -5.23 -9.38
N THR A 101 3.68 -4.08 -9.49
CA THR A 101 3.84 -3.13 -8.38
C THR A 101 2.52 -2.48 -8.00
N VAL A 102 1.70 -2.06 -8.99
CA VAL A 102 0.37 -1.50 -8.72
C VAL A 102 -0.47 -2.52 -7.96
N ARG A 103 -0.46 -3.79 -8.38
CA ARG A 103 -1.17 -4.87 -7.70
C ARG A 103 -0.71 -5.06 -6.24
N SER A 104 0.60 -5.04 -5.98
CA SER A 104 1.15 -5.09 -4.61
C SER A 104 0.76 -3.87 -3.78
N MET A 105 0.80 -2.68 -4.38
CA MET A 105 0.37 -1.44 -3.72
C MET A 105 -1.10 -1.47 -3.35
N GLU A 106 -1.99 -1.95 -4.24
CA GLU A 106 -3.42 -2.09 -3.96
C GLU A 106 -3.68 -3.05 -2.79
N LYS A 107 -2.92 -4.15 -2.71
CA LYS A 107 -2.98 -5.07 -1.57
C LYS A 107 -2.51 -4.40 -0.28
N LEU A 108 -1.38 -3.70 -0.31
CA LEU A 108 -0.87 -2.96 0.84
C LEU A 108 -1.87 -1.88 1.31
N VAL A 109 -2.47 -1.16 0.37
CA VAL A 109 -3.52 -0.17 0.66
C VAL A 109 -4.71 -0.82 1.38
N ARG A 110 -5.15 -2.02 0.96
CA ARG A 110 -6.25 -2.73 1.64
C ARG A 110 -5.87 -3.14 3.06
N VAL A 111 -4.64 -3.61 3.30
CA VAL A 111 -4.17 -3.91 4.67
C VAL A 111 -4.19 -2.65 5.53
N ILE A 112 -3.70 -1.53 5.00
CA ILE A 112 -3.72 -0.23 5.70
C ILE A 112 -5.15 0.21 5.97
N ASP A 113 -6.04 0.12 4.98
CA ASP A 113 -7.47 0.49 5.12
C ASP A 113 -8.13 -0.32 6.25
N GLN A 114 -7.88 -1.62 6.32
CA GLN A 114 -8.43 -2.48 7.38
C GLN A 114 -7.97 -2.04 8.78
N GLU A 115 -6.68 -1.73 8.96
CA GLU A 115 -6.16 -1.26 10.25
C GLU A 115 -6.69 0.13 10.62
N MET A 116 -6.79 1.05 9.66
CA MET A 116 -7.31 2.40 9.92
C MET A 116 -8.81 2.37 10.22
N GLN A 117 -9.59 1.63 9.44
CA GLN A 117 -11.03 1.48 9.68
C GLN A 117 -11.31 0.74 11.00
N GLY A 118 -10.46 -0.23 11.36
CA GLY A 118 -10.54 -0.96 12.64
C GLY A 118 -10.45 -0.08 13.88
N ILE A 119 -9.87 1.11 13.78
CA ILE A 119 -9.81 2.11 14.85
C ILE A 119 -10.79 3.29 14.63
N GLY A 120 -11.74 3.15 13.70
CA GLY A 120 -12.73 4.18 13.41
C GLY A 120 -12.31 5.24 12.39
N GLY A 121 -11.20 5.03 11.68
CA GLY A 121 -10.74 5.92 10.60
C GLY A 121 -11.71 5.95 9.41
N GLN A 122 -11.98 7.15 8.89
CA GLN A 122 -12.83 7.39 7.74
C GLN A 122 -11.98 7.87 6.56
N LYS A 123 -12.08 7.18 5.44
CA LYS A 123 -11.29 7.49 4.24
C LYS A 123 -11.92 8.62 3.46
N LEU A 124 -11.09 9.59 3.05
CA LEU A 124 -11.47 10.68 2.15
C LEU A 124 -10.38 10.86 1.08
N ASP A 125 -10.58 11.76 0.16
CA ASP A 125 -9.60 12.16 -0.85
C ASP A 125 -9.54 13.69 -0.93
N MET A 126 -8.36 14.26 -0.74
CA MET A 126 -8.12 15.70 -0.78
C MET A 126 -7.26 16.07 -1.99
N PRO A 127 -7.50 17.25 -2.61
CA PRO A 127 -6.72 17.72 -3.74
C PRO A 127 -5.22 17.77 -3.44
N SER A 128 -4.39 17.27 -4.35
CA SER A 128 -2.93 17.43 -4.28
C SER A 128 -2.46 18.83 -4.69
N LEU A 129 -3.31 19.58 -5.44
CA LEU A 129 -3.06 20.96 -5.78
C LEU A 129 -3.60 21.85 -4.65
N CYS A 130 -2.71 22.38 -3.83
CA CYS A 130 -3.04 23.13 -2.63
C CYS A 130 -2.89 24.65 -2.88
N SER A 131 -3.88 25.45 -2.43
CA SER A 131 -3.76 26.92 -2.45
C SER A 131 -2.65 27.37 -1.52
N ALA A 132 -1.83 28.31 -2.00
CA ALA A 132 -0.79 28.95 -1.20
C ALA A 132 -1.35 29.68 0.03
N ASP A 133 -2.61 30.14 0.00
CA ASP A 133 -3.21 30.89 1.10
C ASP A 133 -3.35 30.05 2.36
N LEU A 134 -3.65 28.74 2.23
CA LEU A 134 -3.67 27.83 3.39
C LEU A 134 -2.30 27.73 4.04
N TRP A 135 -1.25 27.59 3.22
CA TRP A 135 0.13 27.46 3.67
C TRP A 135 0.71 28.77 4.24
N LYS A 136 0.28 29.92 3.68
CA LYS A 136 0.62 31.24 4.22
C LYS A 136 -0.08 31.46 5.57
N THR A 137 -1.33 31.02 5.74
CA THR A 137 -2.08 31.13 6.99
C THR A 137 -1.44 30.32 8.11
N SER A 138 -0.89 29.14 7.82
CA SER A 138 -0.14 28.33 8.79
C SER A 138 1.33 28.77 8.98
N GLU A 139 1.79 29.77 8.23
CA GLU A 139 3.19 30.25 8.16
C GLU A 139 4.17 29.20 7.61
N ARG A 140 3.67 28.06 7.12
CA ARG A 140 4.51 26.99 6.57
C ARG A 140 4.96 27.24 5.14
N TRP A 141 4.35 28.20 4.43
CA TRP A 141 4.76 28.53 3.08
C TRP A 141 6.25 28.87 2.98
N ASP A 142 6.73 29.71 3.89
CA ASP A 142 8.14 30.13 3.91
C ASP A 142 9.01 29.13 4.70
N LEU A 143 8.48 28.54 5.77
CA LEU A 143 9.18 27.56 6.59
C LEU A 143 9.63 26.33 5.78
N MET A 144 8.76 25.78 4.92
CA MET A 144 9.07 24.64 4.06
C MET A 144 10.06 25.02 2.92
N GLY A 145 10.20 26.27 2.61
CA GLY A 145 11.19 26.80 1.68
C GLY A 145 11.17 26.11 0.32
N LYS A 146 12.31 25.55 -0.08
CA LYS A 146 12.51 24.89 -1.38
C LYS A 146 11.95 23.47 -1.44
N GLU A 147 11.50 22.89 -0.33
CA GLU A 147 10.90 21.57 -0.30
C GLU A 147 9.52 21.54 -0.97
N LEU A 148 8.83 22.70 -1.03
CA LEU A 148 7.57 22.86 -1.73
C LEU A 148 7.75 23.02 -3.23
N PHE A 149 7.08 22.17 -4.01
CA PHE A 149 6.85 22.45 -5.43
C PHE A 149 5.82 23.54 -5.59
N ARG A 150 6.29 24.78 -5.81
CA ARG A 150 5.46 25.98 -5.99
C ARG A 150 5.15 26.21 -7.46
N LEU A 151 3.92 26.59 -7.76
CA LEU A 151 3.47 26.88 -9.13
C LEU A 151 2.47 28.04 -9.15
N LYS A 152 2.27 28.60 -10.31
CA LYS A 152 1.25 29.61 -10.56
C LYS A 152 0.23 29.08 -11.58
N ASP A 153 -1.03 29.38 -11.36
CA ASP A 153 -2.03 29.14 -12.37
C ASP A 153 -1.98 30.19 -13.49
N ARG A 154 -2.86 30.04 -14.51
CA ARG A 154 -2.93 31.00 -15.64
C ARG A 154 -3.35 32.40 -15.23
N HIS A 155 -3.92 32.58 -14.06
CA HIS A 155 -4.38 33.87 -13.50
C HIS A 155 -3.37 34.48 -12.55
N GLY A 156 -2.22 33.81 -12.32
CA GLY A 156 -1.15 34.27 -11.44
C GLY A 156 -1.34 33.89 -9.97
N ALA A 157 -2.37 33.12 -9.62
CA ALA A 157 -2.58 32.63 -8.26
C ALA A 157 -1.51 31.59 -7.89
N ASP A 158 -1.01 31.68 -6.67
CA ASP A 158 0.03 30.79 -6.15
C ASP A 158 -0.60 29.48 -5.61
N TYR A 159 0.05 28.35 -5.95
CA TYR A 159 -0.29 27.01 -5.50
C TYR A 159 0.98 26.24 -5.14
N CYS A 160 0.81 25.11 -4.45
CA CYS A 160 1.85 24.10 -4.33
C CYS A 160 1.28 22.69 -4.55
N LEU A 161 2.16 21.76 -4.88
CA LEU A 161 1.83 20.34 -4.82
C LEU A 161 1.97 19.88 -3.36
N GLY A 162 0.93 19.28 -2.80
CA GLY A 162 0.85 18.96 -1.37
C GLY A 162 1.90 17.95 -0.90
N PRO A 163 2.81 18.32 0.01
CA PRO A 163 3.71 17.38 0.68
C PRO A 163 3.04 16.67 1.86
N THR A 164 1.96 17.26 2.38
CA THR A 164 1.11 16.83 3.51
C THR A 164 -0.15 17.70 3.53
N HIS A 165 -1.16 17.43 4.37
CA HIS A 165 -2.48 18.08 4.27
C HIS A 165 -3.07 18.54 5.61
N GLU A 166 -2.26 18.93 6.61
CA GLU A 166 -2.72 19.46 7.90
C GLU A 166 -3.65 20.65 7.71
N GLU A 167 -3.25 21.60 6.85
CA GLU A 167 -4.01 22.82 6.56
C GLU A 167 -5.36 22.50 5.90
N ALA A 168 -5.35 21.62 4.91
CA ALA A 168 -6.52 21.29 4.11
C ALA A 168 -7.58 20.57 4.95
N VAL A 169 -7.19 19.54 5.71
CA VAL A 169 -8.13 18.77 6.54
C VAL A 169 -8.68 19.61 7.68
N THR A 170 -7.84 20.46 8.30
CA THR A 170 -8.26 21.34 9.40
C THR A 170 -9.28 22.37 8.90
N THR A 171 -9.05 22.93 7.70
CA THR A 171 -9.99 23.85 7.05
C THR A 171 -11.32 23.14 6.70
N LEU A 172 -11.25 21.91 6.20
CA LEU A 172 -12.45 21.11 5.92
C LEU A 172 -13.30 20.91 7.17
N VAL A 173 -12.68 20.54 8.29
CA VAL A 173 -13.36 20.34 9.58
C VAL A 173 -13.89 21.68 10.13
N ALA A 174 -13.13 22.76 10.01
CA ALA A 174 -13.53 24.10 10.45
C ALA A 174 -14.77 24.62 9.70
N HIS A 175 -14.99 24.24 8.46
CA HIS A 175 -16.19 24.61 7.69
C HIS A 175 -17.44 23.81 8.07
N GLN A 176 -17.33 22.82 8.91
CA GLN A 176 -18.49 22.09 9.43
C GLN A 176 -19.23 22.93 10.47
N ALA A 177 -20.43 23.40 10.12
CA ALA A 177 -21.18 24.39 10.92
C ALA A 177 -21.53 23.93 12.35
N THR A 178 -21.61 22.61 12.61
CA THR A 178 -22.09 22.06 13.90
C THR A 178 -21.38 20.74 14.25
N LEU A 179 -20.07 20.78 14.49
CA LEU A 179 -19.38 19.62 15.05
C LEU A 179 -19.67 19.52 16.55
N SER A 180 -20.20 18.39 17.00
CA SER A 180 -20.48 18.12 18.40
C SER A 180 -19.37 17.27 19.05
N TYR A 181 -19.11 17.47 20.33
CA TYR A 181 -18.19 16.62 21.11
C TYR A 181 -18.53 15.13 21.05
N ARG A 182 -19.80 14.78 20.77
CA ARG A 182 -20.26 13.38 20.62
C ARG A 182 -19.78 12.72 19.33
N GLN A 183 -19.32 13.52 18.36
CA GLN A 183 -18.79 13.03 17.09
C GLN A 183 -17.27 12.85 17.13
N LEU A 184 -16.63 13.24 18.24
CA LEU A 184 -15.20 13.11 18.45
C LEU A 184 -14.87 11.82 19.26
N PRO A 185 -13.74 11.15 19.00
CA PRO A 185 -12.71 11.56 18.05
C PRO A 185 -13.16 11.42 16.59
N LEU A 186 -12.79 12.40 15.76
CA LEU A 186 -12.97 12.33 14.31
C LEU A 186 -11.63 11.96 13.69
N LEU A 187 -11.56 10.79 13.04
CA LEU A 187 -10.37 10.27 12.39
C LEU A 187 -10.55 10.28 10.88
N LEU A 188 -9.84 11.16 10.18
CA LEU A 188 -9.93 11.32 8.72
C LEU A 188 -8.60 10.94 8.09
N TYR A 189 -8.60 10.05 7.08
CA TYR A 189 -7.37 9.67 6.40
C TYR A 189 -7.53 9.57 4.89
N GLN A 190 -6.42 9.75 4.19
CA GLN A 190 -6.32 9.54 2.75
C GLN A 190 -5.09 8.71 2.41
N ILE A 191 -5.08 8.13 1.20
CA ILE A 191 -3.91 7.48 0.61
C ILE A 191 -3.74 8.07 -0.78
N THR A 192 -2.90 9.08 -0.88
CA THR A 192 -2.73 9.90 -2.09
C THR A 192 -1.26 10.15 -2.40
N ARG A 193 -1.00 10.69 -3.58
CA ARG A 193 0.34 11.13 -3.95
C ARG A 193 0.73 12.37 -3.16
N LYS A 194 1.98 12.41 -2.73
CA LYS A 194 2.64 13.55 -2.10
C LYS A 194 3.86 13.96 -2.91
N PHE A 195 4.22 15.22 -2.77
CA PHE A 195 5.26 15.84 -3.56
C PHE A 195 6.20 16.62 -2.67
N ARG A 196 7.50 16.29 -2.74
CA ARG A 196 8.57 17.01 -2.03
C ARG A 196 9.71 17.25 -2.98
N ASP A 197 10.19 18.48 -3.09
CA ASP A 197 11.35 18.81 -3.94
C ASP A 197 12.64 18.38 -3.25
N GLU A 198 12.80 17.08 -3.15
CA GLU A 198 13.96 16.43 -2.53
C GLU A 198 15.22 16.77 -3.33
N PRO A 199 16.24 17.42 -2.70
CA PRO A 199 17.44 17.87 -3.42
C PRO A 199 18.32 16.70 -3.88
N LYS A 200 18.27 15.57 -3.20
CA LYS A 200 19.05 14.36 -3.51
C LYS A 200 18.19 13.11 -3.39
N PRO A 201 17.28 12.87 -4.36
CA PRO A 201 16.54 11.62 -4.38
C PRO A 201 17.50 10.45 -4.53
N LYS A 202 17.25 9.37 -3.79
CA LYS A 202 18.13 8.19 -3.76
C LYS A 202 17.37 6.94 -3.33
N PHE A 203 17.98 5.79 -3.57
CA PHE A 203 17.47 4.50 -3.15
C PHE A 203 16.07 4.15 -3.70
N GLY A 204 15.79 4.58 -4.94
CA GLY A 204 14.55 4.27 -5.62
C GLY A 204 13.32 4.83 -4.90
N LEU A 205 12.40 3.95 -4.46
CA LEU A 205 11.16 4.35 -3.80
C LEU A 205 11.34 4.71 -2.32
N LEU A 206 12.54 4.56 -1.74
CA LEU A 206 12.79 4.91 -0.34
C LEU A 206 12.84 6.43 -0.13
N ARG A 207 13.39 7.18 -1.10
CA ARG A 207 13.47 8.64 -1.03
C ARG A 207 13.25 9.29 -2.40
N GLY A 208 11.97 9.42 -2.75
CA GLY A 208 11.51 10.01 -4.00
C GLY A 208 10.96 11.42 -3.85
N ARG A 209 10.69 12.07 -5.00
CA ARG A 209 10.07 13.40 -5.08
C ARG A 209 8.55 13.32 -5.24
N GLU A 210 8.04 12.23 -5.79
CA GLU A 210 6.63 11.88 -5.90
C GLU A 210 6.43 10.47 -5.36
N PHE A 211 5.54 10.29 -4.37
CA PHE A 211 5.34 9.03 -3.67
C PHE A 211 3.93 8.92 -3.10
N TYR A 212 3.47 7.71 -2.78
CA TYR A 212 2.20 7.49 -2.09
C TYR A 212 2.39 7.50 -0.58
N MET A 213 1.53 8.25 0.10
CA MET A 213 1.48 8.34 1.55
C MET A 213 0.04 8.13 2.03
N LYS A 214 -0.13 7.34 3.09
CA LYS A 214 -1.30 7.41 3.94
C LYS A 214 -1.04 8.50 4.99
N ASP A 215 -1.85 9.52 5.00
CA ASP A 215 -1.87 10.55 6.04
C ASP A 215 -3.25 10.57 6.71
N MET A 216 -3.25 10.46 8.03
CA MET A 216 -4.42 10.51 8.87
C MET A 216 -4.31 11.65 9.87
N TYR A 217 -5.44 12.24 10.20
CA TYR A 217 -5.57 13.35 11.12
C TYR A 217 -6.67 13.06 12.12
N SER A 218 -6.39 13.26 13.41
CA SER A 218 -7.39 13.17 14.45
C SER A 218 -7.79 14.54 14.95
N PHE A 219 -9.06 14.63 15.38
CA PHE A 219 -9.62 15.76 16.10
C PHE A 219 -10.29 15.22 17.36
N ASP A 220 -9.84 15.68 18.51
CA ASP A 220 -10.19 15.14 19.81
C ASP A 220 -10.74 16.23 20.74
N VAL A 221 -11.52 15.83 21.76
CA VAL A 221 -12.17 16.76 22.70
C VAL A 221 -11.21 17.37 23.71
N SER A 222 -10.08 16.71 23.98
CA SER A 222 -9.08 17.14 24.98
C SER A 222 -7.72 16.52 24.66
N GLU A 223 -6.69 17.02 25.35
CA GLU A 223 -5.32 16.48 25.29
C GLU A 223 -5.29 15.00 25.69
N GLU A 224 -5.99 14.60 26.77
CA GLU A 224 -6.05 13.22 27.24
C GLU A 224 -6.70 12.29 26.19
N ALA A 225 -7.80 12.73 25.57
CA ALA A 225 -8.46 11.98 24.50
C ALA A 225 -7.54 11.86 23.28
N ALA A 226 -6.83 12.93 22.91
CA ALA A 226 -5.88 12.91 21.81
C ALA A 226 -4.70 11.95 22.06
N HIS A 227 -4.21 11.84 23.29
CA HIS A 227 -3.20 10.84 23.65
C HIS A 227 -3.73 9.40 23.55
N GLN A 228 -4.99 9.15 23.92
CA GLN A 228 -5.62 7.83 23.74
C GLN A 228 -5.76 7.47 22.26
N THR A 229 -6.17 8.42 21.44
CA THR A 229 -6.21 8.28 19.99
C THR A 229 -4.82 8.02 19.40
N TYR A 230 -3.82 8.78 19.86
CA TYR A 230 -2.42 8.61 19.45
C TYR A 230 -1.92 7.19 19.70
N GLU A 231 -2.13 6.67 20.91
CA GLU A 231 -1.74 5.32 21.28
C GLU A 231 -2.47 4.26 20.44
N SER A 232 -3.78 4.44 20.20
CA SER A 232 -4.57 3.55 19.34
C SER A 232 -4.02 3.46 17.92
N VAL A 233 -3.55 4.58 17.36
CA VAL A 233 -2.92 4.62 16.03
C VAL A 233 -1.55 3.95 16.06
N CYS A 234 -0.73 4.18 17.08
CA CYS A 234 0.56 3.50 17.23
C CYS A 234 0.39 1.97 17.29
N GLN A 235 -0.61 1.49 18.03
CA GLN A 235 -0.95 0.08 18.10
C GLN A 235 -1.44 -0.47 16.74
N ALA A 236 -2.23 0.30 15.98
CA ALA A 236 -2.66 -0.08 14.64
C ALA A 236 -1.46 -0.20 13.68
N TYR A 237 -0.48 0.70 13.77
CA TYR A 237 0.74 0.58 12.98
C TYR A 237 1.57 -0.65 13.37
N THR A 238 1.69 -0.93 14.66
CA THR A 238 2.37 -2.15 15.14
C THR A 238 1.70 -3.41 14.58
N ARG A 239 0.36 -3.49 14.61
CA ARG A 239 -0.39 -4.60 14.01
C ARG A 239 -0.19 -4.69 12.50
N LEU A 240 -0.21 -3.56 11.80
CA LEU A 240 0.03 -3.51 10.36
C LEU A 240 1.36 -4.18 9.99
N PHE A 241 2.46 -3.77 10.64
CA PHE A 241 3.76 -4.33 10.35
C PHE A 241 3.90 -5.81 10.78
N ALA A 242 3.27 -6.19 11.88
CA ALA A 242 3.20 -7.60 12.31
C ALA A 242 2.47 -8.47 11.27
N ARG A 243 1.34 -8.01 10.74
CA ARG A 243 0.60 -8.70 9.65
C ARG A 243 1.43 -8.83 8.37
N LEU A 244 2.25 -7.85 8.07
CA LEU A 244 3.19 -7.90 6.94
C LEU A 244 4.41 -8.78 7.22
N GLY A 245 4.58 -9.32 8.43
CA GLY A 245 5.77 -10.08 8.84
C GLY A 245 7.03 -9.22 8.88
N LEU A 246 6.89 -7.90 9.06
CA LEU A 246 7.99 -6.95 9.11
C LEU A 246 8.31 -6.58 10.57
N ARG A 247 9.56 -6.78 10.97
CA ARG A 247 10.02 -6.34 12.29
C ARG A 247 10.19 -4.82 12.29
N CYS A 248 9.18 -4.11 12.78
CA CYS A 248 9.19 -2.67 12.92
C CYS A 248 9.47 -2.26 14.36
N VAL A 249 10.25 -1.20 14.53
CA VAL A 249 10.61 -0.62 15.83
C VAL A 249 10.02 0.78 15.92
N GLN A 250 9.26 1.07 16.98
CA GLN A 250 8.78 2.41 17.30
C GLN A 250 9.87 3.14 18.07
N VAL A 251 10.27 4.33 17.60
CA VAL A 251 11.32 5.14 18.22
C VAL A 251 10.83 6.55 18.50
N GLN A 252 11.25 7.12 19.61
CA GLN A 252 10.99 8.54 19.89
C GLN A 252 11.75 9.40 18.88
N ALA A 253 11.10 10.43 18.35
CA ALA A 253 11.61 11.28 17.28
C ALA A 253 11.38 12.77 17.56
N ASP A 254 12.06 13.61 16.80
CA ASP A 254 11.82 15.06 16.77
C ASP A 254 10.54 15.39 16.00
N THR A 255 9.88 16.48 16.35
CA THR A 255 8.63 16.91 15.69
C THR A 255 8.84 17.70 14.41
N GLY A 256 10.04 18.17 14.13
CA GLY A 256 10.44 18.86 12.91
C GLY A 256 9.53 20.00 12.47
N ASN A 257 9.41 20.19 11.15
CA ASN A 257 8.58 21.24 10.54
C ASN A 257 7.07 21.05 10.72
N ILE A 258 6.61 19.83 11.03
CA ILE A 258 5.21 19.56 11.34
C ILE A 258 4.87 20.16 12.70
N GLY A 259 5.79 20.03 13.65
CA GLY A 259 5.67 20.55 15.02
C GLY A 259 4.78 19.66 15.88
N GLY A 260 4.50 20.12 17.08
CA GLY A 260 3.77 19.35 18.08
C GLY A 260 4.60 19.15 19.34
N LYS A 261 4.13 18.29 20.27
CA LYS A 261 4.77 18.06 21.57
C LYS A 261 5.35 16.65 21.72
N LEU A 262 4.87 15.70 20.92
CA LEU A 262 5.25 14.28 20.98
C LEU A 262 5.29 13.71 19.58
N SER A 263 6.29 12.89 19.30
CA SER A 263 6.47 12.26 17.99
C SER A 263 7.15 10.90 18.14
N HIS A 264 6.69 9.92 17.34
CA HIS A 264 7.35 8.63 17.18
C HIS A 264 7.46 8.24 15.72
N GLU A 265 8.61 7.73 15.34
CA GLU A 265 8.86 7.09 14.06
C GLU A 265 8.70 5.58 14.15
N PHE A 266 8.27 4.98 13.05
CA PHE A 266 8.22 3.54 12.84
C PHE A 266 9.33 3.17 11.86
N GLN A 267 10.32 2.42 12.34
CA GLN A 267 11.57 2.15 11.65
C GLN A 267 11.72 0.67 11.34
N LEU A 268 12.12 0.32 10.12
CA LEU A 268 12.55 -1.03 9.77
C LEU A 268 14.08 -1.08 9.84
N PRO A 269 14.67 -1.89 10.74
CA PRO A 269 16.12 -2.04 10.83
C PRO A 269 16.71 -2.52 9.49
N ALA A 270 17.65 -1.75 8.94
CA ALA A 270 18.33 -2.06 7.69
C ALA A 270 19.62 -1.23 7.57
N ASP A 271 20.70 -1.83 7.07
CA ASP A 271 22.02 -1.17 6.94
C ASP A 271 21.98 0.07 6.00
N ILE A 272 21.06 0.07 5.03
CA ILE A 272 20.84 1.16 4.10
C ILE A 272 20.09 2.34 4.75
N GLY A 273 19.53 2.14 5.94
CA GLY A 273 18.78 3.18 6.65
C GLY A 273 19.60 4.44 6.87
N GLU A 274 18.93 5.58 6.83
CA GLU A 274 19.56 6.89 7.03
C GLU A 274 19.55 7.28 8.51
N ASP A 275 18.52 6.86 9.25
CA ASP A 275 18.34 7.21 10.65
C ASP A 275 19.20 6.30 11.53
N ARG A 276 19.88 6.91 12.49
CA ARG A 276 20.66 6.21 13.50
C ARG A 276 19.78 5.98 14.72
N LEU A 277 19.60 4.72 15.07
CA LEU A 277 18.71 4.26 16.12
C LEU A 277 19.51 3.70 17.29
N LEU A 278 19.07 3.99 18.50
CA LEU A 278 19.53 3.32 19.71
C LEU A 278 18.44 2.35 20.18
N VAL A 279 18.78 1.06 20.22
CA VAL A 279 17.84 0.00 20.62
C VAL A 279 18.37 -0.65 21.88
N CYS A 280 17.52 -0.82 22.89
CA CYS A 280 17.89 -1.53 24.10
C CYS A 280 17.95 -3.04 23.87
N GLY A 281 19.02 -3.67 24.34
CA GLY A 281 19.18 -5.14 24.27
C GLY A 281 18.35 -5.91 25.30
N SER A 282 17.74 -5.22 26.30
CA SER A 282 17.07 -5.86 27.44
C SER A 282 15.59 -5.53 27.56
N CYS A 283 15.11 -4.43 26.97
CA CYS A 283 13.70 -4.05 26.96
C CYS A 283 13.29 -3.52 25.56
N SER A 284 12.04 -3.07 25.42
CA SER A 284 11.51 -2.55 24.18
C SER A 284 11.87 -1.08 23.86
N PHE A 285 12.68 -0.44 24.70
CA PHE A 285 13.09 0.95 24.47
C PHE A 285 13.88 1.10 23.18
N SER A 286 13.51 2.09 22.39
CA SER A 286 14.23 2.51 21.19
C SER A 286 14.04 4.02 20.99
N ALA A 287 15.08 4.69 20.52
CA ALA A 287 15.05 6.13 20.26
C ALA A 287 15.93 6.46 19.05
N ASN A 288 15.60 7.56 18.34
CA ASN A 288 16.51 8.15 17.38
C ASN A 288 17.69 8.78 18.13
N VAL A 289 18.91 8.61 17.63
CA VAL A 289 20.13 9.20 18.24
C VAL A 289 19.98 10.69 18.48
N GLU A 290 19.28 11.39 17.60
CA GLU A 290 19.05 12.84 17.68
C GLU A 290 18.27 13.28 18.93
N THR A 291 17.48 12.38 19.53
CA THR A 291 16.65 12.64 20.71
C THR A 291 17.36 12.31 22.03
N MET A 292 18.58 11.76 21.96
CA MET A 292 19.31 11.28 23.12
C MET A 292 20.58 12.13 23.37
N SER A 293 20.97 12.27 24.63
CA SER A 293 22.26 12.88 24.96
C SER A 293 23.43 11.96 24.55
N SER A 294 24.47 12.54 24.00
CA SER A 294 25.64 11.84 23.42
C SER A 294 26.37 10.88 24.40
N ASP A 295 26.16 11.04 25.69
CA ASP A 295 26.90 10.31 26.73
C ASP A 295 26.11 9.14 27.35
N GLN A 296 24.89 8.87 26.84
CA GLN A 296 23.99 7.89 27.42
C GLN A 296 24.22 6.50 26.84
N SER A 297 25.00 5.67 27.51
CA SER A 297 25.29 4.28 27.11
C SER A 297 24.28 3.26 27.65
N ASN A 298 23.53 3.60 28.72
CA ASN A 298 22.54 2.73 29.32
C ASN A 298 21.11 3.16 28.95
N CYS A 299 20.22 2.18 28.89
CA CYS A 299 18.82 2.41 28.58
C CYS A 299 18.13 3.28 29.65
N PRO A 300 17.47 4.39 29.30
CA PRO A 300 16.79 5.24 30.26
C PRO A 300 15.51 4.59 30.86
N GLN A 301 14.96 3.55 30.20
CA GLN A 301 13.74 2.90 30.64
C GLN A 301 14.00 1.75 31.63
N CYS A 302 14.97 0.88 31.35
CA CYS A 302 15.26 -0.28 32.24
C CYS A 302 16.55 -0.13 33.05
N GLU A 303 17.32 0.94 32.83
CA GLU A 303 18.57 1.32 33.48
C GLU A 303 19.72 0.27 33.39
N THR A 304 19.39 -0.99 33.14
CA THR A 304 20.31 -2.13 33.09
C THR A 304 20.74 -2.53 31.68
N GLY A 305 19.89 -2.29 30.67
CA GLY A 305 20.16 -2.66 29.29
C GLY A 305 21.14 -1.70 28.62
N LYS A 306 22.07 -2.24 27.83
CA LYS A 306 22.94 -1.43 26.96
C LYS A 306 22.19 -1.04 25.69
N LEU A 307 22.41 0.20 25.25
CA LEU A 307 21.92 0.69 23.97
C LEU A 307 22.87 0.24 22.87
N VAL A 308 22.30 -0.36 21.83
CA VAL A 308 23.03 -0.80 20.63
C VAL A 308 22.61 0.09 19.48
N GLU A 309 23.59 0.65 18.79
CA GLU A 309 23.33 1.45 17.60
C GLU A 309 22.94 0.55 16.41
N SER A 310 21.92 0.96 15.68
CA SER A 310 21.40 0.34 14.47
C SER A 310 21.04 1.43 13.48
N LYS A 311 20.82 1.06 12.22
CA LYS A 311 20.22 1.96 11.23
C LYS A 311 18.81 1.52 10.90
N GLY A 312 17.96 2.46 10.51
CA GLY A 312 16.57 2.20 10.16
C GLY A 312 16.10 2.96 8.93
N ILE A 313 15.07 2.38 8.30
CA ILE A 313 14.28 3.02 7.26
C ILE A 313 12.99 3.48 7.90
N GLU A 314 12.76 4.79 8.00
CA GLU A 314 11.51 5.37 8.47
C GLU A 314 10.37 5.03 7.51
N VAL A 315 9.39 4.24 7.97
CA VAL A 315 8.23 3.83 7.17
C VAL A 315 6.92 4.47 7.62
N GLY A 316 6.92 5.04 8.81
CA GLY A 316 5.77 5.75 9.37
C GLY A 316 6.19 6.75 10.44
N HIS A 317 5.34 7.75 10.67
CA HIS A 317 5.58 8.79 11.66
C HIS A 317 4.25 9.24 12.26
N THR A 318 4.22 9.39 13.58
CA THR A 318 3.05 9.83 14.35
C THR A 318 3.38 11.09 15.13
N PHE A 319 2.45 12.06 15.16
CA PHE A 319 2.63 13.36 15.82
C PHE A 319 1.42 13.69 16.67
N TYR A 320 1.63 14.14 17.90
CA TYR A 320 0.65 14.87 18.66
C TYR A 320 0.84 16.38 18.44
N LEU A 321 -0.10 16.99 17.72
CA LEU A 321 -0.03 18.40 17.27
C LEU A 321 -0.59 19.38 18.30
N GLY A 322 -1.40 18.90 19.24
CA GLY A 322 -2.19 19.76 20.13
C GLY A 322 -3.14 20.65 19.33
N LYS A 323 -3.16 21.94 19.63
CA LYS A 323 -4.05 22.92 19.01
C LYS A 323 -3.39 23.80 17.95
N LYS A 324 -2.21 23.42 17.47
CA LYS A 324 -1.42 24.22 16.52
C LYS A 324 -2.24 24.64 15.31
N TYR A 325 -2.81 23.69 14.56
CA TYR A 325 -3.57 23.98 13.34
C TYR A 325 -5.05 24.30 13.64
N SER A 326 -5.66 23.59 14.57
CA SER A 326 -7.07 23.79 14.90
C SER A 326 -7.35 25.21 15.43
N HIS A 327 -6.40 25.81 16.16
CA HIS A 327 -6.51 27.20 16.63
C HIS A 327 -6.42 28.17 15.44
N ILE A 328 -5.43 28.01 14.54
CA ILE A 328 -5.20 28.89 13.38
C ILE A 328 -6.43 28.87 12.44
N PHE A 329 -6.91 27.67 12.09
CA PHE A 329 -8.03 27.49 11.15
C PHE A 329 -9.41 27.48 11.82
N LYS A 330 -9.47 27.69 13.15
CA LYS A 330 -10.70 27.73 13.95
C LYS A 330 -11.52 26.44 13.86
N ALA A 331 -10.86 25.29 13.82
CA ALA A 331 -11.54 23.99 13.89
C ALA A 331 -12.06 23.77 15.33
N THR A 332 -13.34 24.11 15.51
CA THR A 332 -14.02 24.09 16.81
C THR A 332 -15.19 23.12 16.82
N PHE A 333 -15.52 22.63 18.01
CA PHE A 333 -16.70 21.81 18.25
C PHE A 333 -17.53 22.36 19.41
N SER A 334 -18.82 22.01 19.48
CA SER A 334 -19.67 22.31 20.64
C SER A 334 -19.40 21.29 21.75
N ASN A 335 -18.93 21.76 22.91
CA ASN A 335 -18.71 20.93 24.10
C ASN A 335 -20.03 20.55 24.80
N ALA A 336 -19.96 19.81 25.91
CA ALA A 336 -21.13 19.36 26.68
C ALA A 336 -22.00 20.51 27.22
N GLN A 337 -21.45 21.73 27.35
CA GLN A 337 -22.13 22.95 27.77
C GLN A 337 -22.61 23.79 26.57
N ASN A 338 -22.60 23.24 25.35
CA ASN A 338 -22.92 23.95 24.10
C ASN A 338 -22.06 25.20 23.85
N LYS A 339 -20.84 25.22 24.38
CA LYS A 339 -19.85 26.27 24.12
C LYS A 339 -18.83 25.80 23.09
N PRO A 340 -18.34 26.69 22.19
CA PRO A 340 -17.29 26.35 21.26
C PRO A 340 -15.97 26.03 21.99
N ALA A 341 -15.33 24.94 21.60
CA ALA A 341 -14.01 24.54 22.08
C ALA A 341 -13.13 24.17 20.87
N VAL A 342 -11.84 24.44 20.96
CA VAL A 342 -10.85 24.13 19.92
C VAL A 342 -10.44 22.66 20.07
N ALA A 343 -10.48 21.88 18.99
CA ALA A 343 -10.10 20.49 19.00
C ALA A 343 -8.57 20.29 19.17
N ASP A 344 -8.18 19.27 19.91
CA ASP A 344 -6.81 18.77 19.91
C ASP A 344 -6.61 17.85 18.70
N MET A 345 -5.42 17.88 18.10
CA MET A 345 -5.14 17.20 16.83
C MET A 345 -3.94 16.28 16.93
N GLY A 346 -3.99 15.19 16.18
CA GLY A 346 -2.86 14.35 15.83
C GLY A 346 -2.69 14.22 14.31
N CYS A 347 -1.48 13.89 13.87
CA CYS A 347 -1.14 13.60 12.48
C CYS A 347 -0.34 12.31 12.42
N TYR A 348 -0.68 11.43 11.46
CA TYR A 348 -0.15 10.07 11.41
C TYR A 348 0.12 9.66 9.96
N GLY A 349 1.39 9.60 9.59
CA GLY A 349 1.86 9.29 8.24
C GLY A 349 2.37 7.86 8.08
N LEU A 350 2.13 7.24 6.91
CA LEU A 350 2.78 6.02 6.44
C LEU A 350 3.22 6.22 4.99
N GLY A 351 4.50 6.00 4.72
CA GLY A 351 5.03 6.05 3.37
C GLY A 351 4.71 4.76 2.62
N VAL A 352 3.58 4.70 1.89
CA VAL A 352 3.08 3.45 1.25
C VAL A 352 4.11 2.87 0.28
N THR A 353 4.63 3.68 -0.63
CA THR A 353 5.68 3.25 -1.57
C THR A 353 7.00 2.94 -0.87
N ARG A 354 7.30 3.64 0.21
CA ARG A 354 8.48 3.38 1.04
C ARG A 354 8.34 2.05 1.79
N ILE A 355 7.18 1.72 2.35
CA ILE A 355 6.91 0.41 2.98
C ILE A 355 7.13 -0.72 1.97
N LEU A 356 6.63 -0.57 0.74
CA LEU A 356 6.81 -1.57 -0.31
C LEU A 356 8.29 -1.82 -0.61
N ALA A 357 9.06 -0.75 -0.84
CA ALA A 357 10.48 -0.85 -1.13
C ALA A 357 11.30 -1.37 0.07
N ALA A 358 10.97 -0.91 1.28
CA ALA A 358 11.64 -1.35 2.50
C ALA A 358 11.37 -2.83 2.79
N ALA A 359 10.15 -3.33 2.55
CA ALA A 359 9.84 -4.76 2.64
C ALA A 359 10.72 -5.58 1.69
N VAL A 360 10.84 -5.15 0.43
CA VAL A 360 11.75 -5.78 -0.54
C VAL A 360 13.21 -5.68 -0.06
N GLU A 361 13.62 -4.55 0.49
CA GLU A 361 15.00 -4.36 0.99
C GLU A 361 15.36 -5.34 2.10
N VAL A 362 14.49 -5.50 3.09
CA VAL A 362 14.80 -6.29 4.29
C VAL A 362 14.55 -7.79 4.10
N MET A 363 13.59 -8.21 3.27
CA MET A 363 13.21 -9.61 3.12
C MET A 363 13.92 -10.33 1.98
N SER A 364 14.35 -9.60 0.95
CA SER A 364 14.87 -10.20 -0.28
C SER A 364 16.32 -10.67 -0.14
N THR A 365 16.66 -11.71 -0.93
CA THR A 365 18.05 -12.11 -1.16
C THR A 365 18.73 -11.15 -2.15
N GLU A 366 20.02 -11.35 -2.41
CA GLU A 366 20.72 -10.54 -3.43
C GLU A 366 20.23 -10.81 -4.86
N GLU A 367 19.63 -11.96 -5.12
CA GLU A 367 19.29 -12.42 -6.47
C GLU A 367 17.79 -12.43 -6.76
N GLY A 368 16.93 -12.42 -5.75
CA GLY A 368 15.48 -12.54 -5.92
C GLY A 368 14.66 -11.87 -4.84
N ILE A 369 13.51 -11.37 -5.25
CA ILE A 369 12.56 -10.71 -4.37
C ILE A 369 11.90 -11.72 -3.42
N ARG A 370 11.66 -11.27 -2.19
CA ARG A 370 10.82 -11.94 -1.20
C ARG A 370 9.81 -10.92 -0.69
N TRP A 371 8.54 -11.20 -0.96
CA TRP A 371 7.44 -10.36 -0.54
C TRP A 371 6.89 -10.78 0.82
N PRO A 372 6.38 -9.85 1.63
CA PRO A 372 5.34 -10.21 2.59
C PRO A 372 4.20 -10.95 1.88
N GLY A 373 3.77 -12.09 2.39
CA GLY A 373 2.77 -12.93 1.72
C GLY A 373 1.52 -12.17 1.29
N LEU A 374 0.98 -11.32 2.19
CA LEU A 374 -0.22 -10.52 1.94
C LEU A 374 -0.12 -9.57 0.73
N ILE A 375 1.07 -9.09 0.41
CA ILE A 375 1.26 -8.07 -0.64
C ILE A 375 2.03 -8.57 -1.86
N ALA A 376 2.35 -9.87 -1.93
CA ALA A 376 2.93 -10.45 -3.13
C ALA A 376 2.00 -10.19 -4.35
N PRO A 377 2.54 -9.77 -5.51
CA PRO A 377 1.71 -9.48 -6.68
C PRO A 377 0.81 -10.65 -7.09
N TYR A 378 1.37 -11.85 -7.02
CA TYR A 378 0.69 -13.13 -7.21
C TYR A 378 1.24 -14.12 -6.20
N GLN A 379 0.40 -15.07 -5.77
CA GLN A 379 0.78 -16.05 -4.74
C GLN A 379 1.47 -17.28 -5.33
N VAL A 380 1.02 -17.73 -6.49
CA VAL A 380 1.43 -19.01 -7.06
C VAL A 380 1.83 -18.84 -8.53
N CYS A 381 2.97 -19.43 -8.91
CA CYS A 381 3.36 -19.59 -10.30
C CYS A 381 3.44 -21.08 -10.63
N VAL A 382 2.68 -21.55 -11.62
CA VAL A 382 2.70 -22.94 -12.09
C VAL A 382 3.57 -23.03 -13.33
N LEU A 383 4.54 -23.95 -13.30
CA LEU A 383 5.48 -24.21 -14.39
C LEU A 383 5.18 -25.55 -15.05
N PRO A 384 4.57 -25.59 -16.25
CA PRO A 384 4.43 -26.81 -17.03
C PRO A 384 5.79 -27.30 -17.55
N PRO A 385 5.90 -28.53 -18.08
CA PRO A 385 7.11 -29.05 -18.69
C PRO A 385 7.63 -28.17 -19.82
N LYS A 386 8.89 -28.39 -20.20
CA LYS A 386 9.42 -27.82 -21.44
C LYS A 386 8.78 -28.52 -22.64
N LYS A 387 8.34 -27.77 -23.64
CA LYS A 387 7.77 -28.30 -24.90
C LYS A 387 8.73 -29.27 -25.57
N GLY A 388 8.21 -30.42 -26.01
CA GLY A 388 8.98 -31.49 -26.64
C GLY A 388 9.85 -32.29 -25.65
N SER A 389 9.65 -32.16 -24.33
CA SER A 389 10.26 -33.05 -23.33
C SER A 389 9.50 -34.40 -23.26
N LYS A 390 10.12 -35.41 -22.61
CA LYS A 390 9.49 -36.72 -22.40
C LYS A 390 8.20 -36.66 -21.57
N VAL A 391 7.94 -35.55 -20.89
CA VAL A 391 6.78 -35.34 -20.01
C VAL A 391 5.86 -34.21 -20.51
N ASP A 392 5.92 -33.89 -21.80
CA ASP A 392 5.15 -32.79 -22.39
C ASP A 392 3.64 -32.92 -22.21
N GLU A 393 3.14 -34.17 -22.13
CA GLU A 393 1.74 -34.47 -21.83
C GLU A 393 1.26 -33.92 -20.47
N ALA A 394 2.16 -33.73 -19.49
CA ALA A 394 1.82 -33.08 -18.22
C ALA A 394 1.50 -31.57 -18.35
N THR A 395 1.63 -30.97 -19.55
CA THR A 395 1.27 -29.59 -19.79
C THR A 395 -0.22 -29.35 -19.54
N LEU A 396 -1.08 -30.26 -20.00
CA LEU A 396 -2.54 -30.18 -19.76
C LEU A 396 -2.87 -30.24 -18.27
N LEU A 397 -2.16 -31.10 -17.51
CA LEU A 397 -2.35 -31.18 -16.06
C LEU A 397 -1.97 -29.87 -15.34
N ALA A 398 -1.00 -29.12 -15.85
CA ALA A 398 -0.65 -27.81 -15.31
C ALA A 398 -1.77 -26.77 -15.54
N GLU A 399 -2.39 -26.77 -16.71
CA GLU A 399 -3.53 -25.92 -17.05
C GLU A 399 -4.76 -26.26 -16.18
N GLU A 400 -5.08 -27.53 -16.06
CA GLU A 400 -6.15 -28.02 -15.19
C GLU A 400 -5.89 -27.68 -13.72
N LEU A 401 -4.64 -27.78 -13.25
CA LEU A 401 -4.26 -27.42 -11.89
C LEU A 401 -4.51 -25.94 -11.62
N VAL A 402 -4.11 -25.03 -12.52
CA VAL A 402 -4.34 -23.59 -12.36
C VAL A 402 -5.84 -23.29 -12.24
N GLN A 403 -6.64 -23.91 -13.10
CA GLN A 403 -8.09 -23.75 -13.07
C GLN A 403 -8.68 -24.28 -11.75
N ALA A 404 -8.30 -25.49 -11.38
CA ALA A 404 -8.79 -26.14 -10.15
C ALA A 404 -8.43 -25.37 -8.87
N LEU A 405 -7.21 -24.80 -8.80
CA LEU A 405 -6.80 -23.94 -7.68
C LEU A 405 -7.68 -22.71 -7.55
N GLY A 406 -8.01 -22.03 -8.65
CA GLY A 406 -8.88 -20.86 -8.64
C GLY A 406 -10.35 -21.17 -8.35
N GLU A 407 -10.82 -22.39 -8.67
CA GLU A 407 -12.18 -22.83 -8.38
C GLU A 407 -12.34 -23.33 -6.94
N THR A 408 -11.39 -24.13 -6.46
CA THR A 408 -11.43 -24.77 -5.15
C THR A 408 -11.05 -23.81 -4.02
N LEU A 409 -10.12 -22.88 -4.29
CA LEU A 409 -9.61 -21.92 -3.31
C LEU A 409 -9.99 -20.48 -3.74
N PRO A 410 -11.16 -19.96 -3.33
CA PRO A 410 -11.67 -18.66 -3.80
C PRO A 410 -10.71 -17.48 -3.53
N HIS A 411 -9.93 -17.54 -2.46
CA HIS A 411 -8.94 -16.52 -2.10
C HIS A 411 -7.74 -16.48 -3.06
N LEU A 412 -7.49 -17.59 -3.81
CA LEU A 412 -6.44 -17.63 -4.83
C LEU A 412 -6.95 -17.24 -6.23
N ARG A 413 -8.22 -16.86 -6.36
CA ARG A 413 -8.78 -16.46 -7.66
C ARG A 413 -8.12 -15.20 -8.19
N GLY A 414 -7.32 -15.34 -9.28
CA GLY A 414 -6.51 -14.27 -9.85
C GLY A 414 -5.14 -14.10 -9.15
N GLU A 415 -4.77 -15.01 -8.26
CA GLU A 415 -3.47 -15.06 -7.58
C GLU A 415 -2.55 -16.15 -8.15
N VAL A 416 -3.05 -16.98 -9.06
CA VAL A 416 -2.29 -18.06 -9.70
C VAL A 416 -1.98 -17.68 -11.14
N VAL A 417 -0.73 -17.80 -11.55
CA VAL A 417 -0.27 -17.57 -12.92
C VAL A 417 0.32 -18.85 -13.49
N LEU A 418 0.14 -19.05 -14.80
CA LEU A 418 0.76 -20.14 -15.57
C LEU A 418 1.94 -19.60 -16.37
N ASP A 419 3.12 -20.16 -16.19
CA ASP A 419 4.26 -19.81 -17.05
C ASP A 419 4.22 -20.61 -18.35
N ASP A 420 3.49 -20.07 -19.30
CA ASP A 420 3.27 -20.63 -20.65
C ASP A 420 4.47 -20.54 -21.59
N ARG A 421 5.64 -20.02 -21.12
CA ARG A 421 6.89 -19.89 -21.90
C ARG A 421 7.61 -21.23 -22.01
N THR A 422 6.91 -22.26 -22.46
CA THR A 422 7.38 -23.68 -22.48
C THR A 422 8.57 -23.93 -23.41
N GLN A 423 8.93 -23.00 -24.29
CA GLN A 423 10.17 -23.05 -25.07
C GLN A 423 11.44 -22.91 -24.20
N MET A 424 11.30 -22.28 -23.04
CA MET A 424 12.39 -22.09 -22.09
C MET A 424 12.54 -23.31 -21.17
N THR A 425 13.74 -23.55 -20.67
CA THR A 425 13.99 -24.59 -19.69
C THR A 425 13.30 -24.26 -18.35
N ILE A 426 12.92 -25.29 -17.57
CA ILE A 426 12.35 -25.13 -16.24
C ILE A 426 13.28 -24.29 -15.35
N GLY A 427 14.59 -24.58 -15.33
CA GLY A 427 15.58 -23.84 -14.52
C GLY A 427 15.63 -22.35 -14.85
N LYS A 428 15.49 -21.95 -16.14
CA LYS A 428 15.41 -20.54 -16.51
C LYS A 428 14.14 -19.88 -16.00
N ARG A 429 12.98 -20.56 -16.14
CA ARG A 429 11.69 -20.06 -15.64
C ARG A 429 11.64 -19.98 -14.12
N LEU A 430 12.26 -20.94 -13.40
CA LEU A 430 12.45 -20.88 -11.95
C LEU A 430 13.26 -19.64 -11.52
N LYS A 431 14.36 -19.36 -12.24
CA LYS A 431 15.15 -18.15 -11.97
C LYS A 431 14.35 -16.87 -12.19
N ASP A 432 13.54 -16.80 -13.26
CA ASP A 432 12.67 -15.67 -13.54
C ASP A 432 11.56 -15.55 -12.47
N ALA A 433 10.96 -16.68 -12.04
CA ALA A 433 9.97 -16.71 -10.98
C ALA A 433 10.55 -16.22 -9.64
N SER A 434 11.80 -16.60 -9.31
CA SER A 434 12.48 -16.11 -8.10
C SER A 434 12.80 -14.62 -8.16
N LYS A 435 13.08 -14.06 -9.34
CA LYS A 435 13.30 -12.62 -9.50
C LYS A 435 12.06 -11.81 -9.15
N LEU A 436 10.87 -12.25 -9.59
CA LEU A 436 9.61 -11.59 -9.26
C LEU A 436 9.15 -11.88 -7.83
N GLY A 437 9.54 -13.02 -7.27
CA GLY A 437 9.26 -13.40 -5.88
C GLY A 437 7.87 -13.97 -5.68
N TYR A 438 7.41 -14.89 -6.53
CA TYR A 438 6.20 -15.67 -6.22
C TYR A 438 6.39 -16.45 -4.92
N PRO A 439 5.51 -16.32 -3.92
CA PRO A 439 5.66 -17.08 -2.66
C PRO A 439 5.77 -18.58 -2.89
N TYR A 440 4.98 -19.11 -3.82
CA TYR A 440 5.00 -20.53 -4.18
C TYR A 440 5.22 -20.71 -5.68
N VAL A 441 6.13 -21.62 -6.03
CA VAL A 441 6.33 -22.06 -7.40
C VAL A 441 6.05 -23.56 -7.47
N ILE A 442 5.14 -23.96 -8.37
CA ILE A 442 4.72 -25.35 -8.54
C ILE A 442 5.28 -25.86 -9.89
N VAL A 443 6.17 -26.83 -9.84
CA VAL A 443 6.67 -27.49 -11.05
C VAL A 443 5.85 -28.75 -11.32
N VAL A 444 5.23 -28.78 -12.49
CA VAL A 444 4.48 -29.94 -12.97
C VAL A 444 5.43 -30.76 -13.86
N GLY A 445 5.91 -31.88 -13.34
CA GLY A 445 6.92 -32.73 -13.99
C GLY A 445 6.48 -34.17 -14.05
N GLN A 446 7.47 -35.10 -14.08
CA GLN A 446 7.24 -36.56 -14.15
C GLN A 446 6.31 -37.08 -13.06
N GLY A 447 6.44 -36.58 -11.82
CA GLY A 447 5.61 -36.98 -10.70
C GLY A 447 4.10 -36.72 -10.89
N ALA A 448 3.73 -35.77 -11.75
CA ALA A 448 2.33 -35.49 -12.07
C ALA A 448 1.67 -36.57 -12.93
N LEU A 449 2.48 -37.41 -13.60
CA LEU A 449 2.03 -38.53 -14.44
C LEU A 449 2.01 -39.87 -13.70
N GLU A 450 2.35 -39.89 -12.42
CA GLU A 450 2.30 -41.10 -11.60
C GLU A 450 0.85 -41.50 -11.30
N GLU A 451 0.58 -42.73 -10.92
CA GLU A 451 -0.72 -43.22 -10.53
C GLU A 451 -1.37 -42.37 -9.41
N THR A 452 -0.51 -41.88 -8.47
CA THR A 452 -0.89 -40.85 -7.53
C THR A 452 -0.10 -39.58 -7.85
N PRO A 453 -0.69 -38.60 -8.59
CA PRO A 453 0.01 -37.42 -9.05
C PRO A 453 0.67 -36.62 -7.90
N ARG A 454 1.92 -36.26 -8.08
CA ARG A 454 2.69 -35.45 -7.14
C ARG A 454 3.28 -34.22 -7.86
N PHE A 455 3.22 -33.09 -7.18
CA PHE A 455 3.70 -31.80 -7.65
C PHE A 455 4.88 -31.34 -6.80
N GLU A 456 5.94 -30.85 -7.43
CA GLU A 456 7.07 -30.23 -6.75
C GLU A 456 6.70 -28.79 -6.39
N VAL A 457 6.65 -28.48 -5.11
CA VAL A 457 6.26 -27.17 -4.58
C VAL A 457 7.45 -26.53 -3.92
N ILE A 458 7.87 -25.36 -4.42
CA ILE A 458 8.98 -24.59 -3.91
C ILE A 458 8.41 -23.37 -3.15
N CYS A 459 8.64 -23.30 -1.85
CA CYS A 459 8.40 -22.13 -1.04
C CYS A 459 9.56 -21.15 -1.21
N GLN A 460 9.33 -20.01 -1.85
CA GLN A 460 10.40 -19.04 -2.12
C GLN A 460 10.89 -18.31 -0.87
N GLN A 461 10.08 -18.25 0.19
CA GLN A 461 10.48 -17.61 1.44
C GLN A 461 11.48 -18.44 2.25
N THR A 462 11.22 -19.75 2.37
CA THR A 462 12.09 -20.66 3.14
C THR A 462 13.15 -21.32 2.27
N GLY A 463 12.95 -21.36 0.94
CA GLY A 463 13.78 -22.13 0.01
C GLY A 463 13.49 -23.63 0.05
N GLU A 464 12.51 -24.09 0.84
CA GLU A 464 12.14 -25.50 0.94
C GLU A 464 11.41 -25.98 -0.30
N THR A 465 11.70 -27.23 -0.68
CA THR A 465 11.01 -27.94 -1.77
C THR A 465 10.36 -29.17 -1.19
N VAL A 466 9.06 -29.33 -1.46
CA VAL A 466 8.27 -30.49 -1.03
C VAL A 466 7.52 -31.08 -2.21
N PHE A 467 7.26 -32.39 -2.17
CA PHE A 467 6.45 -33.09 -3.16
C PHE A 467 5.09 -33.42 -2.55
N LEU A 468 4.04 -32.83 -3.10
CA LEU A 468 2.68 -32.93 -2.55
C LEU A 468 1.71 -33.57 -3.57
N SER A 469 0.80 -34.40 -3.06
CA SER A 469 -0.40 -34.77 -3.81
C SER A 469 -1.28 -33.55 -4.05
N ARG A 470 -2.31 -33.68 -4.89
CA ARG A 470 -3.30 -32.62 -5.13
C ARG A 470 -3.95 -32.15 -3.83
N ASP A 471 -4.35 -33.08 -2.96
CA ASP A 471 -4.99 -32.74 -1.68
C ASP A 471 -4.01 -32.03 -0.73
N GLY A 472 -2.76 -32.52 -0.64
CA GLY A 472 -1.71 -31.85 0.15
C GLY A 472 -1.40 -30.45 -0.36
N LEU A 473 -1.47 -30.23 -1.67
CA LEU A 473 -1.30 -28.91 -2.28
C LEU A 473 -2.48 -27.98 -1.92
N LEU A 474 -3.71 -28.48 -1.97
CA LEU A 474 -4.90 -27.72 -1.57
C LEU A 474 -4.85 -27.36 -0.08
N ASP A 475 -4.41 -28.28 0.78
CA ASP A 475 -4.24 -28.04 2.21
C ASP A 475 -3.16 -26.97 2.49
N LEU A 476 -2.03 -27.02 1.80
CA LEU A 476 -0.97 -26.03 1.93
C LEU A 476 -1.47 -24.65 1.51
N LEU A 477 -2.01 -24.57 0.28
CA LEU A 477 -2.42 -23.30 -0.30
C LEU A 477 -3.72 -22.75 0.31
N GLY A 478 -4.53 -23.60 0.91
CA GLY A 478 -5.74 -23.23 1.66
C GLY A 478 -5.43 -22.40 2.91
N ARG A 479 -4.19 -22.49 3.44
CA ARG A 479 -3.71 -21.74 4.61
C ARG A 479 -3.05 -20.42 4.24
N VAL A 480 -2.89 -20.14 2.95
CA VAL A 480 -2.29 -18.89 2.48
C VAL A 480 -3.27 -17.76 2.72
N GLU A 481 -2.87 -16.81 3.54
CA GLU A 481 -3.65 -15.60 3.75
C GLU A 481 -3.49 -14.66 2.55
N THR A 482 -4.64 -14.20 2.03
CA THR A 482 -4.71 -13.19 0.96
C THR A 482 -5.65 -12.07 1.38
N ILE A 483 -5.65 -10.94 0.66
CA ILE A 483 -6.40 -9.74 1.02
C ILE A 483 -7.40 -9.32 -0.06
#